data_9b29af26bd8d66807eb45582a159bc6a
#
_entry.id   9b29af26bd8d66807eb45582a159bc6a
#
_cell.length_a   1.000
_cell.length_b   1.000
_cell.length_c   1.000
_cell.angle_alpha   90.00
_cell.angle_beta   90.00
_cell.angle_gamma   90.00
#
_symmetry.space_group_name_H-M   'P 1'
#
loop_
_entity.id
_entity.type
_entity.pdbx_description
1 polymer ?
#
loop_
_entity_poly.entity_id
_entity_poly.type
_entity_poly.pdbx_seq_one_letter_code
_entity_poly.pdbx_strand_id
1 'polypeptide(L)'
;CDYCCSYCTIHYARGSSRNMPVADLVAEARQIAAGGQKEIVLTGVNTGDFGRTTGERFIDLLRALNEVEGIERYRISSIEPNLLTDEIIAFCAASPKFMHHFHIPLQSGSDRILGLMRRRYTTARFAERIAAVRRLMPDAFIGIDVIVGFPGETEADFRTTYDFLAGLEPAFLHIFPFSERPGTPAVDLPGKVPPSVATQRVAELEGLCERLHGAFCARAEGTEDTVLFESTRRDGMMFGFTGSYRRVKVPYDRSKVNAVCRVKLGAMDETHDLLGEILD
;
A
#
# COMPACT_ATOMS: atom_id res chain seq x y z
N CYS A 1 -0.89 -10.73 14.97
CA CYS A 1 0.41 -10.17 14.57
C CYS A 1 1.46 -10.42 15.65
N ASP A 2 2.61 -10.99 15.29
CA ASP A 2 3.66 -11.41 16.22
C ASP A 2 4.83 -10.40 16.31
N TYR A 3 4.64 -9.18 15.78
CA TYR A 3 5.72 -8.18 15.74
C TYR A 3 5.89 -7.45 17.06
N CYS A 4 4.85 -7.27 17.85
CA CYS A 4 4.91 -6.60 19.16
C CYS A 4 5.62 -5.24 19.10
N CYS A 5 5.31 -4.43 18.07
CA CYS A 5 5.85 -3.08 17.93
C CYS A 5 5.52 -2.25 19.18
N SER A 6 6.45 -1.41 19.63
CA SER A 6 6.34 -0.72 20.93
C SER A 6 5.14 0.23 21.06
N TYR A 7 4.51 0.62 19.97
CA TYR A 7 3.39 1.56 19.91
C TYR A 7 2.04 0.90 19.60
N CYS A 8 2.03 -0.43 19.30
CA CYS A 8 0.87 -1.07 18.70
C CYS A 8 0.13 -1.96 19.71
N THR A 9 -1.19 -1.82 19.76
CA THR A 9 -2.08 -2.64 20.63
C THR A 9 -2.69 -3.85 19.90
N ILE A 10 -2.43 -4.02 18.60
CA ILE A 10 -3.07 -5.05 17.78
C ILE A 10 -2.80 -6.46 18.30
N HIS A 11 -1.58 -6.74 18.75
CA HIS A 11 -1.23 -8.06 19.28
C HIS A 11 -1.99 -8.40 20.58
N TYR A 12 -2.39 -7.39 21.38
CA TYR A 12 -3.26 -7.61 22.55
C TYR A 12 -4.70 -7.93 22.13
N ALA A 13 -5.20 -7.26 21.09
CA ALA A 13 -6.58 -7.43 20.62
C ALA A 13 -6.77 -8.67 19.71
N ARG A 14 -5.79 -8.95 18.84
CA ARG A 14 -5.89 -10.01 17.82
C ARG A 14 -5.16 -11.30 18.20
N GLY A 15 -4.23 -11.24 19.16
CA GLY A 15 -3.37 -12.38 19.53
C GLY A 15 -2.35 -12.71 18.43
N SER A 16 -1.87 -13.95 18.45
CA SER A 16 -0.89 -14.47 17.49
C SER A 16 -1.43 -14.50 16.06
N SER A 17 -0.52 -14.51 15.11
CA SER A 17 -0.82 -14.61 13.67
C SER A 17 -1.58 -15.90 13.38
N ARG A 18 -2.65 -15.79 12.59
CA ARG A 18 -3.48 -16.93 12.15
C ARG A 18 -4.04 -16.61 10.76
N ASN A 19 -4.23 -17.64 9.96
CA ASN A 19 -4.79 -17.56 8.62
C ASN A 19 -5.74 -18.72 8.37
N MET A 20 -6.59 -18.57 7.36
CA MET A 20 -7.34 -19.68 6.77
C MET A 20 -6.40 -20.47 5.86
N PRO A 21 -6.63 -21.79 5.64
CA PRO A 21 -5.91 -22.59 4.66
C PRO A 21 -6.05 -22.00 3.24
N VAL A 22 -5.05 -22.21 2.39
CA VAL A 22 -5.07 -21.76 0.99
C VAL A 22 -6.31 -22.28 0.26
N ALA A 23 -6.67 -23.54 0.47
CA ALA A 23 -7.83 -24.17 -0.19
C ALA A 23 -9.16 -23.44 0.11
N ASP A 24 -9.35 -23.00 1.37
CA ASP A 24 -10.56 -22.29 1.78
C ASP A 24 -10.62 -20.88 1.19
N LEU A 25 -9.48 -20.17 1.16
CA LEU A 25 -9.39 -18.84 0.54
C LEU A 25 -9.60 -18.90 -0.98
N VAL A 26 -9.14 -19.96 -1.64
CA VAL A 26 -9.41 -20.18 -3.07
C VAL A 26 -10.88 -20.49 -3.31
N ALA A 27 -11.52 -21.26 -2.42
CA ALA A 27 -12.96 -21.53 -2.51
C ALA A 27 -13.78 -20.22 -2.32
N GLU A 28 -13.39 -19.38 -1.36
CA GLU A 28 -13.99 -18.07 -1.16
C GLU A 28 -13.80 -17.15 -2.40
N ALA A 29 -12.60 -17.11 -2.96
CA ALA A 29 -12.32 -16.33 -4.17
C ALA A 29 -13.18 -16.78 -5.37
N ARG A 30 -13.44 -18.09 -5.53
CA ARG A 30 -14.36 -18.61 -6.56
C ARG A 30 -15.81 -18.19 -6.32
N GLN A 31 -16.26 -18.13 -5.06
CA GLN A 31 -17.60 -17.63 -4.73
C GLN A 31 -17.74 -16.15 -5.04
N ILE A 32 -16.70 -15.34 -4.72
CA ILE A 32 -16.65 -13.92 -5.07
C ILE A 32 -16.69 -13.75 -6.59
N ALA A 33 -15.93 -14.53 -7.35
CA ALA A 33 -15.94 -14.52 -8.81
C ALA A 33 -17.33 -14.86 -9.38
N ALA A 34 -18.01 -15.87 -8.82
CA ALA A 34 -19.36 -16.24 -9.21
C ALA A 34 -20.39 -15.12 -8.93
N GLY A 35 -20.12 -14.25 -7.95
CA GLY A 35 -20.86 -13.02 -7.67
C GLY A 35 -20.60 -11.88 -8.66
N GLY A 36 -19.67 -12.07 -9.61
CA GLY A 36 -19.36 -11.11 -10.67
C GLY A 36 -18.33 -10.05 -10.30
N GLN A 37 -17.73 -10.10 -9.09
CA GLN A 37 -16.66 -9.20 -8.69
C GLN A 37 -15.39 -9.44 -9.52
N LYS A 38 -14.74 -8.35 -9.91
CA LYS A 38 -13.56 -8.37 -10.78
C LYS A 38 -12.24 -8.26 -10.03
N GLU A 39 -12.26 -7.62 -8.88
CA GLU A 39 -11.05 -7.39 -8.07
C GLU A 39 -11.23 -7.90 -6.64
N ILE A 40 -10.20 -8.53 -6.09
CA ILE A 40 -10.09 -8.90 -4.67
C ILE A 40 -8.87 -8.21 -4.06
N VAL A 41 -9.08 -7.54 -2.92
CA VAL A 41 -7.98 -6.98 -2.13
C VAL A 41 -7.65 -7.94 -0.99
N LEU A 42 -6.44 -8.48 -1.00
CA LEU A 42 -5.92 -9.36 0.06
C LEU A 42 -5.55 -8.50 1.27
N THR A 43 -6.32 -8.61 2.35
CA THR A 43 -6.14 -7.78 3.54
C THR A 43 -5.71 -8.60 4.74
N GLY A 44 -4.97 -7.96 5.64
CA GLY A 44 -4.52 -8.54 6.89
C GLY A 44 -3.71 -7.53 7.68
N VAL A 45 -3.49 -7.82 8.96
CA VAL A 45 -2.62 -6.97 9.81
C VAL A 45 -1.16 -7.02 9.32
N ASN A 46 -0.76 -8.15 8.77
CA ASN A 46 0.52 -8.38 8.10
C ASN A 46 0.33 -9.56 7.14
N THR A 47 0.06 -9.26 5.87
CA THR A 47 -0.25 -10.29 4.88
C THR A 47 0.92 -11.24 4.61
N GLY A 48 2.15 -10.73 4.68
CA GLY A 48 3.35 -11.53 4.48
C GLY A 48 3.61 -12.60 5.56
N ASP A 49 2.93 -12.52 6.72
CA ASP A 49 3.04 -13.47 7.83
C ASP A 49 2.10 -14.69 7.64
N PHE A 50 1.45 -14.77 6.48
CA PHE A 50 0.54 -15.85 6.11
C PHE A 50 1.21 -17.22 6.19
N GLY A 51 0.47 -18.23 6.67
CA GLY A 51 0.90 -19.63 6.67
C GLY A 51 1.64 -20.09 7.92
N ARG A 52 1.94 -19.21 8.89
CA ARG A 52 2.68 -19.59 10.11
C ARG A 52 2.00 -20.70 10.92
N THR A 53 0.68 -20.79 10.89
CA THR A 53 -0.09 -21.79 11.63
C THR A 53 -0.48 -23.00 10.79
N THR A 54 -0.47 -22.88 9.47
CA THR A 54 -0.86 -23.96 8.53
C THR A 54 0.33 -24.63 7.86
N GLY A 55 1.55 -24.05 7.96
CA GLY A 55 2.74 -24.51 7.27
C GLY A 55 2.80 -24.15 5.78
N GLU A 56 1.81 -23.39 5.30
CA GLU A 56 1.76 -22.84 3.94
C GLU A 56 2.59 -21.55 3.86
N ARG A 57 2.82 -21.03 2.66
CA ARG A 57 3.53 -19.77 2.44
C ARG A 57 2.62 -18.78 1.72
N PHE A 58 2.84 -17.49 1.93
CA PHE A 58 2.07 -16.44 1.25
C PHE A 58 2.15 -16.58 -0.29
N ILE A 59 3.32 -16.91 -0.83
CA ILE A 59 3.49 -17.12 -2.26
C ILE A 59 2.65 -18.31 -2.80
N ASP A 60 2.40 -19.32 -2.00
CA ASP A 60 1.57 -20.47 -2.41
C ASP A 60 0.10 -20.04 -2.53
N LEU A 61 -0.37 -19.16 -1.63
CA LEU A 61 -1.67 -18.51 -1.76
C LEU A 61 -1.77 -17.66 -3.04
N LEU A 62 -0.76 -16.82 -3.32
CA LEU A 62 -0.77 -15.96 -4.51
C LEU A 62 -0.85 -16.80 -5.80
N ARG A 63 -0.09 -17.87 -5.89
CA ARG A 63 -0.13 -18.80 -7.02
C ARG A 63 -1.49 -19.45 -7.18
N ALA A 64 -2.06 -19.94 -6.10
CA ALA A 64 -3.38 -20.59 -6.13
C ALA A 64 -4.51 -19.63 -6.52
N LEU A 65 -4.46 -18.37 -6.04
CA LEU A 65 -5.43 -17.33 -6.41
C LEU A 65 -5.29 -16.92 -7.87
N ASN A 66 -4.09 -16.93 -8.44
CA ASN A 66 -3.85 -16.61 -9.84
C ASN A 66 -4.64 -17.52 -10.81
N GLU A 67 -4.88 -18.77 -10.41
CA GLU A 67 -5.62 -19.76 -11.19
C GLU A 67 -7.16 -19.63 -11.06
N VAL A 68 -7.66 -18.72 -10.22
CA VAL A 68 -9.12 -18.52 -10.07
C VAL A 68 -9.67 -17.76 -11.26
N GLU A 69 -10.54 -18.40 -12.02
CA GLU A 69 -11.25 -17.79 -13.14
C GLU A 69 -12.32 -16.78 -12.65
N GLY A 70 -12.60 -15.75 -13.47
CA GLY A 70 -13.59 -14.72 -13.17
C GLY A 70 -13.06 -13.55 -12.33
N ILE A 71 -11.97 -13.71 -11.56
CA ILE A 71 -11.24 -12.61 -10.94
C ILE A 71 -10.15 -12.13 -11.91
N GLU A 72 -10.20 -10.86 -12.23
CA GLU A 72 -9.27 -10.20 -13.16
C GLU A 72 -8.11 -9.50 -12.44
N ARG A 73 -8.32 -9.10 -11.17
CA ARG A 73 -7.34 -8.34 -10.41
C ARG A 73 -7.25 -8.78 -8.96
N TYR A 74 -6.03 -8.85 -8.45
CA TYR A 74 -5.71 -8.98 -7.04
C TYR A 74 -4.82 -7.82 -6.60
N ARG A 75 -5.09 -7.25 -5.42
CA ARG A 75 -4.21 -6.30 -4.76
C ARG A 75 -3.73 -6.85 -3.45
N ILE A 76 -2.44 -6.71 -3.19
CA ILE A 76 -1.85 -7.00 -1.89
C ILE A 76 -1.93 -5.72 -1.06
N SER A 77 -2.60 -5.81 0.10
CA SER A 77 -2.62 -4.74 1.10
C SER A 77 -1.26 -4.63 1.81
N SER A 78 -1.24 -4.25 3.07
CA SER A 78 -0.01 -4.03 3.84
C SER A 78 0.86 -5.28 3.94
N ILE A 79 2.12 -5.18 3.51
CA ILE A 79 3.13 -6.23 3.62
C ILE A 79 4.42 -5.66 4.21
N GLU A 80 4.92 -6.28 5.27
CA GLU A 80 6.16 -5.85 5.92
C GLU A 80 7.38 -6.02 4.97
N PRO A 81 8.31 -5.07 4.95
CA PRO A 81 9.43 -5.09 3.99
C PRO A 81 10.30 -6.33 4.10
N ASN A 82 10.47 -6.89 5.29
CA ASN A 82 11.22 -8.14 5.49
C ASN A 82 10.48 -9.40 5.05
N LEU A 83 9.19 -9.33 4.76
CA LEU A 83 8.36 -10.42 4.25
C LEU A 83 8.05 -10.29 2.76
N LEU A 84 8.31 -9.13 2.15
CA LEU A 84 8.24 -8.92 0.72
C LEU A 84 9.49 -9.52 0.05
N THR A 85 9.44 -10.81 -0.27
CA THR A 85 10.57 -11.55 -0.82
C THR A 85 10.75 -11.31 -2.33
N ASP A 86 11.94 -11.62 -2.87
CA ASP A 86 12.19 -11.54 -4.32
C ASP A 86 11.27 -12.49 -5.10
N GLU A 87 10.90 -13.65 -4.53
CA GLU A 87 9.96 -14.60 -5.12
C GLU A 87 8.55 -13.97 -5.28
N ILE A 88 8.06 -13.25 -4.26
CA ILE A 88 6.78 -12.54 -4.32
C ILE A 88 6.83 -11.42 -5.35
N ILE A 89 7.89 -10.61 -5.33
CA ILE A 89 8.06 -9.49 -6.28
C ILE A 89 8.08 -10.01 -7.72
N ALA A 90 8.88 -11.04 -8.00
CA ALA A 90 8.98 -11.64 -9.34
C ALA A 90 7.65 -12.25 -9.79
N PHE A 91 6.93 -12.91 -8.89
CA PHE A 91 5.62 -13.47 -9.19
C PHE A 91 4.60 -12.36 -9.54
N CYS A 92 4.51 -11.31 -8.74
CA CYS A 92 3.59 -10.19 -9.01
C CYS A 92 3.93 -9.48 -10.34
N ALA A 93 5.21 -9.33 -10.65
CA ALA A 93 5.65 -8.73 -11.91
C ALA A 93 5.29 -9.56 -13.15
N ALA A 94 5.27 -10.90 -13.03
CA ALA A 94 4.95 -11.81 -14.12
C ALA A 94 3.46 -12.10 -14.26
N SER A 95 2.66 -11.89 -13.21
CA SER A 95 1.23 -12.21 -13.21
C SER A 95 0.41 -11.08 -13.85
N PRO A 96 -0.50 -11.40 -14.80
CA PRO A 96 -1.43 -10.42 -15.35
C PRO A 96 -2.53 -10.01 -14.36
N LYS A 97 -2.74 -10.78 -13.29
CA LYS A 97 -3.81 -10.55 -12.31
C LYS A 97 -3.35 -9.82 -11.05
N PHE A 98 -2.08 -9.93 -10.66
CA PHE A 98 -1.58 -9.22 -9.49
C PHE A 98 -1.15 -7.80 -9.86
N MET A 99 -1.90 -6.85 -9.34
CA MET A 99 -1.70 -5.43 -9.66
C MET A 99 -0.38 -4.92 -9.11
N HIS A 100 0.27 -4.04 -9.86
CA HIS A 100 1.53 -3.41 -9.47
C HIS A 100 1.29 -2.33 -8.40
N HIS A 101 0.84 -2.80 -7.24
CA HIS A 101 0.46 -1.98 -6.09
C HIS A 101 0.99 -2.62 -4.82
N PHE A 102 1.79 -1.89 -4.07
CA PHE A 102 2.36 -2.33 -2.80
C PHE A 102 2.16 -1.26 -1.73
N HIS A 103 1.62 -1.66 -0.60
CA HIS A 103 1.57 -0.86 0.60
C HIS A 103 2.57 -1.43 1.60
N ILE A 104 3.65 -0.69 1.88
CA ILE A 104 4.80 -1.17 2.64
C ILE A 104 5.04 -0.22 3.82
N PRO A 105 4.76 -0.63 5.07
CA PRO A 105 4.90 0.24 6.24
C PRO A 105 6.38 0.48 6.58
N LEU A 106 6.85 1.73 6.45
CA LEU A 106 8.19 2.16 6.86
C LEU A 106 8.22 2.58 8.33
N GLN A 107 7.25 3.38 8.72
CA GLN A 107 7.08 4.01 10.03
C GLN A 107 8.05 5.16 10.33
N SER A 108 9.35 5.04 10.06
CA SER A 108 10.35 6.10 10.19
C SER A 108 11.55 5.86 9.27
N GLY A 109 12.13 6.91 8.74
CA GLY A 109 13.39 6.88 7.97
C GLY A 109 14.63 6.94 8.83
N SER A 110 14.51 6.95 10.18
CA SER A 110 15.62 6.88 11.12
C SER A 110 15.72 5.49 11.74
N ASP A 111 16.85 4.80 11.54
CA ASP A 111 17.09 3.47 12.13
C ASP A 111 17.06 3.52 13.67
N ARG A 112 17.43 4.65 14.27
CA ARG A 112 17.33 4.86 15.70
C ARG A 112 15.88 4.82 16.17
N ILE A 113 14.99 5.49 15.47
CA ILE A 113 13.54 5.49 15.77
C ILE A 113 12.92 4.14 15.46
N LEU A 114 13.29 3.49 14.35
CA LEU A 114 12.85 2.12 14.05
C LEU A 114 13.22 1.14 15.17
N GLY A 115 14.40 1.30 15.76
CA GLY A 115 14.82 0.53 16.93
C GLY A 115 13.93 0.75 18.16
N LEU A 116 13.59 2.01 18.48
CA LEU A 116 12.65 2.35 19.56
C LEU A 116 11.23 1.83 19.28
N MET A 117 10.80 1.82 18.03
CA MET A 117 9.54 1.24 17.57
C MET A 117 9.54 -0.30 17.58
N ARG A 118 10.70 -0.94 17.82
CA ARG A 118 10.90 -2.40 17.74
C ARG A 118 10.57 -2.96 16.35
N ARG A 119 10.95 -2.22 15.29
CA ARG A 119 10.80 -2.70 13.92
C ARG A 119 11.87 -3.75 13.61
N ARG A 120 11.55 -4.69 12.72
CA ARG A 120 12.43 -5.84 12.40
C ARG A 120 13.20 -5.66 11.11
N TYR A 121 13.41 -4.42 10.69
CA TYR A 121 14.16 -4.03 9.49
C TYR A 121 14.84 -2.68 9.70
N THR A 122 15.78 -2.39 8.84
CA THR A 122 16.47 -1.11 8.73
C THR A 122 16.01 -0.33 7.50
N THR A 123 16.33 0.96 7.44
CA THR A 123 16.11 1.80 6.27
C THR A 123 16.81 1.26 5.03
N ALA A 124 18.03 0.72 5.17
CA ALA A 124 18.77 0.08 4.08
C ALA A 124 18.00 -1.13 3.51
N ARG A 125 17.46 -2.00 4.37
CA ARG A 125 16.64 -3.14 3.92
C ARG A 125 15.35 -2.68 3.24
N PHE A 126 14.73 -1.61 3.76
CA PHE A 126 13.54 -1.02 3.14
C PHE A 126 13.85 -0.52 1.73
N ALA A 127 14.89 0.29 1.58
CA ALA A 127 15.31 0.83 0.27
C ALA A 127 15.64 -0.29 -0.73
N GLU A 128 16.30 -1.36 -0.28
CA GLU A 128 16.58 -2.55 -1.10
C GLU A 128 15.29 -3.17 -1.65
N ARG A 129 14.24 -3.28 -0.83
CA ARG A 129 12.94 -3.84 -1.29
C ARG A 129 12.26 -2.93 -2.30
N ILE A 130 12.27 -1.61 -2.08
CA ILE A 130 11.73 -0.64 -3.04
C ILE A 130 12.48 -0.75 -4.39
N ALA A 131 13.81 -0.80 -4.34
CA ALA A 131 14.63 -0.97 -5.55
C ALA A 131 14.33 -2.29 -6.28
N ALA A 132 14.11 -3.39 -5.54
CA ALA A 132 13.75 -4.68 -6.13
C ALA A 132 12.38 -4.63 -6.84
N VAL A 133 11.38 -3.98 -6.23
CA VAL A 133 10.06 -3.77 -6.86
C VAL A 133 10.22 -2.95 -8.15
N ARG A 134 10.89 -1.80 -8.09
CA ARG A 134 11.02 -0.90 -9.26
C ARG A 134 11.82 -1.49 -10.41
N ARG A 135 12.78 -2.35 -10.12
CA ARG A 135 13.56 -3.03 -11.18
C ARG A 135 12.67 -3.87 -12.09
N LEU A 136 11.63 -4.51 -11.54
CA LEU A 136 10.71 -5.39 -12.29
C LEU A 136 9.41 -4.68 -12.66
N MET A 137 9.00 -3.70 -11.89
CA MET A 137 7.75 -2.95 -12.03
C MET A 137 8.03 -1.44 -11.85
N PRO A 138 8.60 -0.74 -12.84
CA PRO A 138 9.03 0.67 -12.71
C PRO A 138 7.90 1.61 -12.32
N ASP A 139 6.68 1.33 -12.79
CA ASP A 139 5.48 2.15 -12.54
C ASP A 139 4.59 1.62 -11.41
N ALA A 140 5.11 0.72 -10.57
CA ALA A 140 4.36 0.23 -9.42
C ALA A 140 3.99 1.37 -8.46
N PHE A 141 2.74 1.35 -7.99
CA PHE A 141 2.34 2.16 -6.86
C PHE A 141 3.01 1.64 -5.59
N ILE A 142 3.72 2.51 -4.90
CA ILE A 142 4.34 2.22 -3.60
C ILE A 142 3.78 3.22 -2.61
N GLY A 143 2.85 2.74 -1.75
CA GLY A 143 2.32 3.49 -0.61
C GLY A 143 3.13 3.19 0.64
N ILE A 144 3.46 4.21 1.42
CA ILE A 144 4.31 4.09 2.60
C ILE A 144 3.60 4.69 3.81
N ASP A 145 3.50 3.92 4.92
CA ASP A 145 3.09 4.48 6.21
C ASP A 145 4.28 5.13 6.91
N VAL A 146 4.05 6.30 7.50
CA VAL A 146 5.03 6.99 8.33
C VAL A 146 4.35 7.58 9.58
N ILE A 147 5.02 7.44 10.73
CA ILE A 147 4.60 8.02 12.01
C ILE A 147 5.56 9.15 12.35
N VAL A 148 5.04 10.34 12.64
CA VAL A 148 5.81 11.49 13.12
C VAL A 148 5.47 11.79 14.58
N GLY A 149 6.42 12.39 15.29
CA GLY A 149 6.22 12.75 16.70
C GLY A 149 6.31 11.55 17.65
N PHE A 150 6.96 10.46 17.24
CA PHE A 150 7.21 9.33 18.10
C PHE A 150 8.11 9.74 19.30
N PRO A 151 7.87 9.22 20.54
CA PRO A 151 8.70 9.58 21.68
C PRO A 151 10.18 9.34 21.41
N GLY A 152 10.99 10.38 21.65
CA GLY A 152 12.41 10.39 21.37
C GLY A 152 12.78 10.82 19.95
N GLU A 153 11.83 11.10 19.05
CA GLU A 153 12.12 11.60 17.70
C GLU A 153 12.64 13.05 17.77
N THR A 154 13.91 13.24 17.45
CA THR A 154 14.53 14.57 17.35
C THR A 154 14.23 15.24 16.01
N GLU A 155 14.57 16.53 15.87
CA GLU A 155 14.48 17.20 14.57
C GLU A 155 15.40 16.55 13.53
N ALA A 156 16.58 16.12 13.94
CA ALA A 156 17.51 15.42 13.06
C ALA A 156 16.93 14.08 12.55
N ASP A 157 16.22 13.32 13.39
CA ASP A 157 15.55 12.09 12.98
C ASP A 157 14.43 12.36 11.99
N PHE A 158 13.65 13.42 12.22
CA PHE A 158 12.58 13.83 11.28
C PHE A 158 13.17 14.27 9.94
N ARG A 159 14.22 15.08 9.90
CA ARG A 159 14.89 15.46 8.64
C ARG A 159 15.45 14.24 7.91
N THR A 160 16.08 13.30 8.63
CA THR A 160 16.52 12.03 8.04
C THR A 160 15.35 11.26 7.43
N THR A 161 14.19 11.22 8.10
CA THR A 161 12.98 10.57 7.58
C THR A 161 12.46 11.28 6.32
N TYR A 162 12.40 12.62 6.35
CA TYR A 162 11.96 13.42 5.21
C TYR A 162 12.85 13.20 3.98
N ASP A 163 14.18 13.30 4.16
CA ASP A 163 15.15 13.14 3.08
C ASP A 163 15.14 11.72 2.51
N PHE A 164 14.98 10.72 3.38
CA PHE A 164 14.86 9.33 2.97
C PHE A 164 13.62 9.10 2.12
N LEU A 165 12.45 9.62 2.54
CA LEU A 165 11.20 9.52 1.78
C LEU A 165 11.29 10.28 0.46
N ALA A 166 11.87 11.48 0.45
CA ALA A 166 12.08 12.26 -0.76
C ALA A 166 12.97 11.53 -1.76
N GLY A 167 14.04 10.88 -1.30
CA GLY A 167 14.95 10.10 -2.14
C GLY A 167 14.36 8.76 -2.63
N LEU A 168 13.39 8.21 -1.90
CA LEU A 168 12.67 6.99 -2.33
C LEU A 168 11.59 7.27 -3.37
N GLU A 169 11.08 8.48 -3.46
CA GLU A 169 10.01 8.88 -4.39
C GLU A 169 8.81 7.91 -4.41
N PRO A 170 8.17 7.58 -3.25
CA PRO A 170 6.97 6.74 -3.26
C PRO A 170 5.82 7.40 -4.00
N ALA A 171 4.82 6.59 -4.41
CA ALA A 171 3.62 7.11 -5.03
C ALA A 171 2.70 7.84 -4.05
N PHE A 172 2.71 7.43 -2.77
CA PHE A 172 1.86 8.02 -1.75
C PHE A 172 2.43 7.80 -0.33
N LEU A 173 2.16 8.76 0.57
CA LEU A 173 2.49 8.66 1.99
C LEU A 173 1.21 8.67 2.84
N HIS A 174 1.06 7.66 3.68
CA HIS A 174 0.07 7.66 4.75
C HIS A 174 0.75 8.18 6.02
N ILE A 175 0.44 9.40 6.38
CA ILE A 175 1.14 10.15 7.44
C ILE A 175 0.29 10.14 8.70
N PHE A 176 0.85 9.65 9.80
CA PHE A 176 0.17 9.55 11.09
C PHE A 176 0.95 10.32 12.16
N PRO A 177 0.34 11.25 12.89
CA PRO A 177 0.92 11.72 14.14
C PRO A 177 0.90 10.55 15.13
N PHE A 178 1.97 10.42 15.94
CA PHE A 178 2.00 9.42 16.99
C PHE A 178 0.82 9.61 17.95
N SER A 179 0.12 8.53 18.24
CA SER A 179 -0.98 8.51 19.21
C SER A 179 -0.67 7.52 20.33
N GLU A 180 -0.62 8.01 21.54
CA GLU A 180 -0.43 7.19 22.73
C GLU A 180 -1.52 6.12 22.84
N ARG A 181 -1.10 4.88 23.04
CA ARG A 181 -1.99 3.74 23.26
C ARG A 181 -1.70 3.18 24.65
N PRO A 182 -2.63 3.26 25.60
CA PRO A 182 -2.43 2.73 26.95
C PRO A 182 -1.98 1.25 26.94
N GLY A 183 -1.00 0.93 27.76
CA GLY A 183 -0.44 -0.42 27.87
C GLY A 183 0.62 -0.74 26.81
N THR A 184 1.00 0.20 25.96
CA THR A 184 2.12 0.03 25.00
C THR A 184 3.42 0.59 25.58
N PRO A 185 4.58 -0.06 25.33
CA PRO A 185 5.87 0.44 25.82
C PRO A 185 6.21 1.86 25.39
N ALA A 186 5.70 2.31 24.25
CA ALA A 186 5.98 3.64 23.73
C ALA A 186 5.46 4.78 24.63
N VAL A 187 4.42 4.53 25.42
CA VAL A 187 3.85 5.54 26.36
C VAL A 187 4.87 5.95 27.42
N ASP A 188 5.72 5.02 27.86
CA ASP A 188 6.71 5.21 28.90
C ASP A 188 8.06 5.72 28.39
N LEU A 189 8.24 5.85 27.08
CA LEU A 189 9.48 6.37 26.50
C LEU A 189 9.65 7.86 26.80
N PRO A 190 10.88 8.28 27.12
CA PRO A 190 11.22 9.69 27.32
C PRO A 190 11.23 10.47 26.00
N GLY A 191 11.26 11.81 26.11
CA GLY A 191 11.40 12.68 24.94
C GLY A 191 10.12 12.79 24.13
N LYS A 192 8.99 12.92 24.77
CA LYS A 192 7.69 13.15 24.10
C LYS A 192 7.74 14.40 23.23
N VAL A 193 7.33 14.28 22.00
CA VAL A 193 7.28 15.38 21.04
C VAL A 193 6.04 16.22 21.29
N PRO A 194 6.15 17.56 21.38
CA PRO A 194 4.97 18.42 21.53
C PRO A 194 3.99 18.25 20.36
N PRO A 195 2.67 18.28 20.62
CA PRO A 195 1.66 18.16 19.57
C PRO A 195 1.81 19.16 18.43
N SER A 196 2.20 20.40 18.74
CA SER A 196 2.45 21.45 17.72
C SER A 196 3.59 21.06 16.76
N VAL A 197 4.66 20.47 17.28
CA VAL A 197 5.78 19.98 16.46
C VAL A 197 5.34 18.79 15.59
N ALA A 198 4.57 17.87 16.16
CA ALA A 198 4.02 16.74 15.38
C ALA A 198 3.11 17.22 14.25
N THR A 199 2.23 18.21 14.51
CA THR A 199 1.37 18.84 13.49
C THR A 199 2.19 19.49 12.39
N GLN A 200 3.25 20.22 12.72
CA GLN A 200 4.14 20.82 11.73
C GLN A 200 4.81 19.74 10.86
N ARG A 201 5.31 18.65 11.45
CA ARG A 201 5.91 17.54 10.72
C ARG A 201 4.94 16.83 9.79
N VAL A 202 3.68 16.66 10.22
CA VAL A 202 2.60 16.15 9.34
C VAL A 202 2.45 17.07 8.13
N ALA A 203 2.29 18.37 8.32
CA ALA A 203 2.10 19.31 7.21
C ALA A 203 3.29 19.32 6.22
N GLU A 204 4.52 19.21 6.71
CA GLU A 204 5.71 19.13 5.86
C GLU A 204 5.72 17.85 5.00
N LEU A 205 5.35 16.69 5.59
CA LEU A 205 5.24 15.43 4.84
C LEU A 205 4.03 15.40 3.90
N GLU A 206 2.91 16.05 4.26
CA GLU A 206 1.76 16.22 3.36
C GLU A 206 2.17 17.00 2.10
N GLY A 207 2.92 18.10 2.25
CA GLY A 207 3.49 18.84 1.13
C GLY A 207 4.47 18.01 0.28
N LEU A 208 5.24 17.11 0.88
CA LEU A 208 6.07 16.16 0.15
C LEU A 208 5.20 15.15 -0.60
N CYS A 209 4.20 14.56 0.07
CA CYS A 209 3.28 13.58 -0.50
C CYS A 209 2.55 14.13 -1.74
N GLU A 210 2.04 15.36 -1.65
CA GLU A 210 1.36 16.06 -2.75
C GLU A 210 2.24 16.13 -4.00
N ARG A 211 3.50 16.56 -3.84
CA ARG A 211 4.45 16.63 -4.97
C ARG A 211 4.78 15.25 -5.54
N LEU A 212 5.01 14.26 -4.68
CA LEU A 212 5.36 12.89 -5.10
C LEU A 212 4.20 12.21 -5.81
N HIS A 213 2.98 12.36 -5.26
CA HIS A 213 1.77 11.78 -5.84
C HIS A 213 1.44 12.43 -7.18
N GLY A 214 1.51 13.75 -7.27
CA GLY A 214 1.33 14.47 -8.54
C GLY A 214 2.34 14.02 -9.60
N ALA A 215 3.62 13.93 -9.25
CA ALA A 215 4.65 13.41 -10.16
C ALA A 215 4.40 11.95 -10.57
N PHE A 216 3.92 11.10 -9.66
CA PHE A 216 3.56 9.73 -9.97
C PHE A 216 2.39 9.65 -10.96
N CYS A 217 1.34 10.44 -10.76
CA CYS A 217 0.17 10.46 -11.64
C CYS A 217 0.54 11.04 -13.03
N ALA A 218 1.27 12.16 -13.07
CA ALA A 218 1.66 12.83 -14.31
C ALA A 218 2.49 11.94 -15.26
N ARG A 219 3.27 10.99 -14.74
CA ARG A 219 4.02 10.04 -15.60
C ARG A 219 3.13 9.16 -16.47
N ALA A 220 1.85 9.03 -16.16
CA ALA A 220 0.92 8.23 -16.95
C ALA A 220 0.18 9.02 -18.03
N GLU A 221 0.30 10.35 -18.07
CA GLU A 221 -0.35 11.16 -19.09
C GLU A 221 0.07 10.74 -20.49
N GLY A 222 -0.91 10.60 -21.38
CA GLY A 222 -0.69 10.20 -22.78
C GLY A 222 -0.51 8.69 -22.99
N THR A 223 -0.42 7.89 -21.94
CA THR A 223 -0.29 6.43 -22.02
C THR A 223 -1.65 5.72 -22.09
N GLU A 224 -1.65 4.42 -22.35
CA GLU A 224 -2.83 3.55 -22.22
C GLU A 224 -2.67 2.61 -21.04
N ASP A 225 -3.79 2.37 -20.33
CA ASP A 225 -3.83 1.39 -19.24
C ASP A 225 -5.23 0.75 -19.17
N THR A 226 -5.37 -0.30 -18.36
CA THR A 226 -6.66 -0.88 -18.04
C THR A 226 -7.21 -0.29 -16.75
N VAL A 227 -8.48 0.10 -16.74
CA VAL A 227 -9.17 0.73 -15.59
C VAL A 227 -10.37 -0.11 -15.20
N LEU A 228 -10.45 -0.47 -13.93
CA LEU A 228 -11.67 -1.05 -13.34
C LEU A 228 -12.54 0.11 -12.83
N PHE A 229 -13.72 0.28 -13.43
CA PHE A 229 -14.63 1.36 -13.07
C PHE A 229 -15.57 0.95 -11.93
N GLU A 230 -15.77 1.90 -11.00
CA GLU A 230 -16.65 1.76 -9.84
C GLU A 230 -18.04 2.32 -10.12
N SER A 231 -18.99 2.00 -9.24
CA SER A 231 -20.36 2.55 -9.32
C SER A 231 -20.48 4.01 -8.85
N THR A 232 -19.43 4.54 -8.23
CA THR A 232 -19.43 5.93 -7.73
C THR A 232 -19.61 6.92 -8.87
N ARG A 233 -20.62 7.81 -8.72
CA ARG A 233 -20.90 8.90 -9.65
C ARG A 233 -20.81 10.25 -8.93
N ARG A 234 -20.03 11.18 -9.51
CA ARG A 234 -19.94 12.56 -9.03
C ARG A 234 -19.80 13.50 -10.22
N ASP A 235 -20.59 14.58 -10.25
CA ASP A 235 -20.56 15.64 -11.27
C ASP A 235 -20.67 15.12 -12.72
N GLY A 236 -21.47 14.06 -12.93
CA GLY A 236 -21.65 13.42 -14.23
C GLY A 236 -20.52 12.47 -14.64
N MET A 237 -19.48 12.31 -13.81
CA MET A 237 -18.35 11.44 -14.04
C MET A 237 -18.46 10.15 -13.21
N MET A 238 -17.87 9.07 -13.71
CA MET A 238 -17.56 7.86 -12.97
C MET A 238 -16.06 7.73 -12.80
N PHE A 239 -15.65 6.95 -11.81
CA PHE A 239 -14.26 6.79 -11.42
C PHE A 239 -13.85 5.33 -11.48
N GLY A 240 -12.56 5.10 -11.69
CA GLY A 240 -11.96 3.80 -11.63
C GLY A 240 -10.48 3.89 -11.32
N PHE A 241 -9.85 2.72 -11.15
CA PHE A 241 -8.43 2.65 -10.83
C PHE A 241 -7.68 1.81 -11.86
N THR A 242 -6.50 2.29 -12.23
CA THR A 242 -5.55 1.51 -13.01
C THR A 242 -4.94 0.36 -12.18
N GLY A 243 -4.19 -0.52 -12.83
CA GLY A 243 -3.42 -1.56 -12.14
C GLY A 243 -2.43 -0.99 -11.12
N SER A 244 -1.81 0.15 -11.43
CA SER A 244 -0.91 0.90 -10.55
C SER A 244 -1.62 1.93 -9.67
N TYR A 245 -2.91 1.77 -9.43
CA TYR A 245 -3.72 2.55 -8.47
C TYR A 245 -3.84 4.05 -8.77
N ARG A 246 -3.66 4.48 -10.01
CA ARG A 246 -3.98 5.84 -10.44
C ARG A 246 -5.49 5.95 -10.61
N ARG A 247 -6.08 7.00 -10.05
CA ARG A 247 -7.51 7.25 -10.22
C ARG A 247 -7.77 7.92 -11.56
N VAL A 248 -8.76 7.38 -12.27
CA VAL A 248 -9.15 7.84 -13.61
C VAL A 248 -10.64 8.21 -13.57
N LYS A 249 -11.01 9.30 -14.23
CA LYS A 249 -12.40 9.73 -14.37
C LYS A 249 -12.79 9.83 -15.84
N VAL A 250 -14.01 9.36 -16.14
CA VAL A 250 -14.62 9.42 -17.46
C VAL A 250 -16.08 9.86 -17.33
N PRO A 251 -16.77 10.32 -18.39
CA PRO A 251 -18.22 10.51 -18.36
C PRO A 251 -18.94 9.24 -17.90
N TYR A 252 -19.97 9.40 -17.06
CA TYR A 252 -20.68 8.27 -16.50
C TYR A 252 -21.38 7.42 -17.56
N ASP A 253 -21.05 6.14 -17.61
CA ASP A 253 -21.73 5.11 -18.39
C ASP A 253 -22.03 3.90 -17.48
N ARG A 254 -23.33 3.63 -17.28
CA ARG A 254 -23.78 2.51 -16.44
C ARG A 254 -23.29 1.15 -16.94
N SER A 255 -23.11 0.99 -18.24
CA SER A 255 -22.66 -0.28 -18.82
C SER A 255 -21.22 -0.63 -18.49
N LYS A 256 -20.43 0.36 -18.08
CA LYS A 256 -19.00 0.22 -17.73
C LYS A 256 -18.78 0.04 -16.22
N VAL A 257 -19.81 0.11 -15.39
CA VAL A 257 -19.70 -0.16 -13.96
C VAL A 257 -19.29 -1.62 -13.73
N ASN A 258 -18.26 -1.82 -12.90
CA ASN A 258 -17.61 -3.12 -12.63
C ASN A 258 -17.01 -3.78 -13.89
N ALA A 259 -16.66 -2.98 -14.90
CA ALA A 259 -15.96 -3.45 -16.10
C ALA A 259 -14.49 -2.99 -16.06
N VAL A 260 -13.61 -3.84 -16.56
CA VAL A 260 -12.21 -3.50 -16.85
C VAL A 260 -12.14 -3.05 -18.30
N CYS A 261 -11.84 -1.78 -18.54
CA CYS A 261 -11.80 -1.17 -19.88
C CYS A 261 -10.39 -0.70 -20.20
N ARG A 262 -10.00 -0.74 -21.47
CA ARG A 262 -8.81 -0.03 -21.96
C ARG A 262 -9.11 1.45 -22.03
N VAL A 263 -8.21 2.26 -21.51
CA VAL A 263 -8.40 3.71 -21.40
C VAL A 263 -7.12 4.41 -21.80
N LYS A 264 -7.23 5.43 -22.65
CA LYS A 264 -6.17 6.41 -22.87
C LYS A 264 -6.20 7.42 -21.73
N LEU A 265 -5.09 7.55 -21.04
CA LEU A 265 -4.93 8.45 -19.90
C LEU A 265 -4.54 9.83 -20.41
N GLY A 266 -5.38 10.81 -20.17
CA GLY A 266 -5.18 12.21 -20.54
C GLY A 266 -4.58 13.04 -19.40
N ALA A 267 -4.82 14.34 -19.44
CA ALA A 267 -4.28 15.27 -18.47
C ALA A 267 -4.79 15.00 -17.05
N MET A 268 -3.92 15.21 -16.09
CA MET A 268 -4.23 15.18 -14.65
C MET A 268 -4.90 16.49 -14.24
N ASP A 269 -5.92 16.39 -13.36
CA ASP A 269 -6.54 17.55 -12.75
C ASP A 269 -5.91 17.95 -11.40
N GLU A 270 -6.49 18.96 -10.75
CA GLU A 270 -6.03 19.49 -9.46
C GLU A 270 -6.15 18.47 -8.29
N THR A 271 -6.93 17.41 -8.46
CA THR A 271 -7.09 16.33 -7.47
C THR A 271 -6.25 15.10 -7.81
N HIS A 272 -5.34 15.22 -8.77
CA HIS A 272 -4.50 14.16 -9.34
C HIS A 272 -5.30 13.03 -10.02
N ASP A 273 -6.56 13.30 -10.39
CA ASP A 273 -7.33 12.39 -11.23
C ASP A 273 -6.94 12.56 -12.70
N LEU A 274 -6.69 11.44 -13.38
CA LEU A 274 -6.45 11.45 -14.81
C LEU A 274 -7.77 11.48 -15.58
N LEU A 275 -7.90 12.34 -16.57
CA LEU A 275 -9.00 12.27 -17.50
C LEU A 275 -8.81 11.06 -18.43
N GLY A 276 -9.84 10.23 -18.54
CA GLY A 276 -9.79 9.03 -19.36
C GLY A 276 -10.62 9.14 -20.63
N GLU A 277 -10.18 8.47 -21.70
CA GLU A 277 -10.95 8.17 -22.89
C GLU A 277 -11.03 6.65 -23.05
N ILE A 278 -12.24 6.08 -22.96
CA ILE A 278 -12.44 4.63 -23.11
C ILE A 278 -12.24 4.27 -24.58
N LEU A 279 -11.42 3.25 -24.85
CA LEU A 279 -11.02 2.83 -26.20
C LEU A 279 -11.88 1.65 -26.72
N ASP A 280 -12.63 0.94 -25.84
CA ASP A 280 -13.43 -0.26 -26.16
C ASP A 280 -14.75 -0.36 -25.35
#